data_a66dc74431de2fccd596d1e4c0d4fa47
#
_entry.id   a66dc74431de2fccd596d1e4c0d4fa47
#
_cell.length_a   1.000
_cell.length_b   1.000
_cell.length_c   1.000
_cell.angle_alpha   90.00
_cell.angle_beta   90.00
_cell.angle_gamma   90.00
#
_symmetry.space_group_name_H-M   'P 1'
#
loop_
_entity.id
_entity.type
_entity.pdbx_description
1 polymer ?
#
loop_
_entity_poly.entity_id
_entity_poly.type
_entity_poly.pdbx_seq_one_letter_code
_entity_poly.pdbx_strand_id
1 'polypeptide(L)'
;MLLGEKDDNLPVAKAEEYLTYARSAGPAPPIDVSIYPGAHHAWTVSSLGAPRFYPQYPSTRKCPYLLLGPSRSALLISGREAPMDPNVMQSCLKDGQGYAMAYDEPARAKSTRETVDFLVKSLRP
;
A
#
# COMPACT_ATOMS: atom_id res chain seq x y z
N MET A 1 3.89 7.02 4.72
CA MET A 1 2.98 5.97 4.20
C MET A 1 1.82 5.82 5.15
N LEU A 2 0.59 5.75 4.65
CA LEU A 2 -0.62 5.63 5.46
C LEU A 2 -1.29 4.29 5.15
N LEU A 3 -1.52 3.45 6.15
CA LEU A 3 -2.01 2.08 5.99
C LEU A 3 -3.25 1.84 6.85
N GLY A 4 -4.28 1.24 6.28
CA GLY A 4 -5.41 0.70 7.04
C GLY A 4 -5.06 -0.67 7.62
N GLU A 5 -5.32 -0.90 8.90
CA GLU A 5 -5.03 -2.19 9.54
C GLU A 5 -5.77 -3.36 8.88
N LYS A 6 -6.99 -3.10 8.41
CA LYS A 6 -7.86 -4.10 7.74
C LYS A 6 -7.87 -3.96 6.21
N ASP A 7 -6.89 -3.25 5.66
CA ASP A 7 -6.73 -3.15 4.21
C ASP A 7 -6.17 -4.46 3.65
N ASP A 8 -7.05 -5.30 3.11
CA ASP A 8 -6.69 -6.57 2.49
C ASP A 8 -6.26 -6.42 1.02
N ASN A 9 -6.36 -5.23 0.43
CA ASN A 9 -5.76 -4.92 -0.87
C ASN A 9 -4.27 -4.59 -0.75
N LEU A 10 -3.88 -3.86 0.30
CA LEU A 10 -2.49 -3.61 0.68
C LEU A 10 -2.28 -4.00 2.16
N PRO A 11 -2.10 -5.29 2.47
CA PRO A 11 -1.89 -5.75 3.83
C PRO A 11 -0.66 -5.11 4.48
N VAL A 12 -0.77 -4.75 5.76
CA VAL A 12 0.33 -4.12 6.53
C VAL A 12 1.62 -4.92 6.43
N ALA A 13 1.54 -6.25 6.61
CA ALA A 13 2.71 -7.14 6.52
C ALA A 13 3.44 -7.03 5.16
N LYS A 14 2.69 -6.86 4.07
CA LYS A 14 3.27 -6.67 2.75
C LYS A 14 3.96 -5.31 2.62
N ALA A 15 3.37 -4.25 3.16
CA ALA A 15 4.00 -2.93 3.19
C ALA A 15 5.29 -2.93 4.02
N GLU A 16 5.32 -3.68 5.14
CA GLU A 16 6.52 -3.85 5.98
C GLU A 16 7.64 -4.60 5.26
N GLU A 17 7.31 -5.62 4.47
CA GLU A 17 8.28 -6.31 3.59
C GLU A 17 8.95 -5.32 2.62
N TYR A 18 8.15 -4.49 1.95
CA TYR A 18 8.66 -3.47 1.04
C TYR A 18 9.53 -2.43 1.78
N LEU A 19 9.11 -1.96 2.95
CA LEU A 19 9.86 -0.99 3.74
C LEU A 19 11.21 -1.55 4.22
N THR A 20 11.24 -2.82 4.58
CA THR A 20 12.47 -3.53 4.97
C THR A 20 13.45 -3.56 3.79
N TYR A 21 12.96 -3.92 2.62
CA TYR A 21 13.76 -3.88 1.40
C TYR A 21 14.25 -2.45 1.10
N ALA A 22 13.36 -1.45 1.09
CA ALA A 22 13.71 -0.07 0.76
C ALA A 22 14.79 0.50 1.70
N ARG A 23 14.75 0.16 2.99
CA ARG A 23 15.76 0.57 3.97
C ARG A 23 17.12 -0.12 3.77
N SER A 24 17.11 -1.36 3.27
CA SER A 24 18.33 -2.13 3.02
C SER A 24 19.02 -1.80 1.69
N ALA A 25 18.27 -1.24 0.74
CA ALA A 25 18.75 -0.98 -0.62
C ALA A 25 19.67 0.24 -0.75
N GLY A 26 19.86 1.01 0.32
CA GLY A 26 20.77 2.16 0.36
C GLY A 26 20.19 3.36 1.12
N PRO A 27 20.84 4.52 1.07
CA PRO A 27 20.37 5.72 1.73
C PRO A 27 19.06 6.19 1.09
N ALA A 28 17.96 5.92 1.78
CA ALA A 28 16.63 6.38 1.41
C ALA A 28 16.21 7.53 2.34
N PRO A 29 15.37 8.48 1.87
CA PRO A 29 14.76 9.45 2.78
C PRO A 29 13.96 8.70 3.84
N PRO A 30 13.82 9.27 5.06
CA PRO A 30 13.03 8.66 6.11
C PRO A 30 11.58 8.46 5.63
N ILE A 31 11.05 7.26 5.85
CA ILE A 31 9.66 6.91 5.51
C ILE A 31 8.89 6.79 6.82
N ASP A 32 8.03 7.78 7.07
CA ASP A 32 7.08 7.74 8.17
C ASP A 32 5.91 6.83 7.84
N VAL A 33 5.50 5.98 8.78
CA VAL A 33 4.40 5.03 8.61
C VAL A 33 3.38 5.25 9.70
N SER A 34 2.11 5.45 9.29
CA SER A 34 0.94 5.49 10.19
C SER A 34 0.01 4.35 9.85
N ILE A 35 -0.35 3.55 10.84
CA ILE A 35 -1.36 2.48 10.73
C ILE A 35 -2.63 2.95 11.43
N TYR A 36 -3.78 2.84 10.73
CA TYR A 36 -5.09 3.23 11.25
C TYR A 36 -5.86 1.98 11.69
N PRO A 37 -6.06 1.79 13.01
CA PRO A 37 -6.76 0.63 13.54
C PRO A 37 -8.18 0.51 12.96
N GLY A 38 -8.56 -0.68 12.53
CA GLY A 38 -9.88 -0.98 12.01
C GLY A 38 -10.17 -0.45 10.60
N ALA A 39 -9.33 0.45 10.03
CA ALA A 39 -9.56 1.04 8.73
C ALA A 39 -9.34 0.02 7.59
N HIS A 40 -10.30 -0.03 6.66
CA HIS A 40 -10.24 -0.81 5.43
C HIS A 40 -9.62 0.00 4.29
N HIS A 41 -9.54 -0.59 3.10
CA HIS A 41 -9.17 0.15 1.89
C HIS A 41 -10.14 1.30 1.61
N ALA A 42 -9.62 2.42 1.09
CA ALA A 42 -10.39 3.60 0.69
C ALA A 42 -11.18 4.29 1.84
N TRP A 43 -10.67 4.26 3.08
CA TRP A 43 -11.32 4.88 4.26
C TRP A 43 -11.64 6.37 4.14
N THR A 44 -11.08 7.05 3.14
CA THR A 44 -11.33 8.48 2.88
C THR A 44 -12.55 8.74 2.02
N VAL A 45 -13.14 7.72 1.41
CA VAL A 45 -14.24 7.83 0.44
C VAL A 45 -15.58 7.71 1.15
N SER A 46 -16.21 8.85 1.46
CA SER A 46 -17.43 8.92 2.28
C SER A 46 -18.65 8.20 1.68
N SER A 47 -18.69 8.01 0.35
CA SER A 47 -19.80 7.30 -0.31
C SER A 47 -19.80 5.78 -0.11
N LEU A 48 -18.71 5.20 0.43
CA LEU A 48 -18.61 3.75 0.65
C LEU A 48 -19.45 3.24 1.83
N GLY A 49 -19.58 4.04 2.88
CA GLY A 49 -20.28 3.64 4.11
C GLY A 49 -19.60 2.48 4.85
N ALA A 50 -20.41 1.56 5.40
CA ALA A 50 -19.94 0.40 6.15
C ALA A 50 -19.10 -0.57 5.30
N PRO A 51 -18.26 -1.43 5.92
CA PRO A 51 -17.41 -2.37 5.19
C PRO A 51 -18.21 -3.29 4.25
N ARG A 52 -17.77 -3.36 2.99
CA ARG A 52 -18.36 -4.20 1.95
C ARG A 52 -17.27 -4.79 1.07
N PHE A 53 -17.42 -6.06 0.70
CA PHE A 53 -16.55 -6.74 -0.27
C PHE A 53 -16.95 -6.40 -1.70
N TYR A 54 -15.95 -6.13 -2.55
CA TYR A 54 -16.10 -5.74 -3.96
C TYR A 54 -15.37 -6.74 -4.86
N PRO A 55 -16.04 -7.82 -5.30
CA PRO A 55 -15.41 -8.92 -6.03
C PRO A 55 -14.94 -8.53 -7.43
N GLN A 56 -15.47 -7.46 -8.01
CA GLN A 56 -15.16 -7.03 -9.38
C GLN A 56 -13.84 -6.26 -9.51
N TYR A 57 -13.27 -5.78 -8.41
CA TYR A 57 -12.03 -5.01 -8.49
C TYR A 57 -10.79 -5.89 -8.48
N PRO A 58 -9.82 -5.65 -9.39
CA PRO A 58 -8.53 -6.33 -9.33
C PRO A 58 -7.76 -5.91 -8.08
N SER A 59 -6.97 -6.81 -7.53
CA SER A 59 -6.14 -6.53 -6.36
C SER A 59 -4.73 -7.04 -6.55
N THR A 60 -3.77 -6.25 -6.12
CA THR A 60 -2.35 -6.61 -6.14
C THR A 60 -1.89 -7.34 -4.88
N ARG A 61 -2.81 -7.70 -3.96
CA ARG A 61 -2.47 -8.34 -2.67
C ARG A 61 -1.68 -9.64 -2.80
N LYS A 62 -1.83 -10.35 -3.92
CA LYS A 62 -1.09 -11.58 -4.24
C LYS A 62 0.14 -11.32 -5.12
N CYS A 63 0.33 -10.08 -5.59
CA CYS A 63 1.42 -9.75 -6.49
C CYS A 63 2.71 -9.39 -5.73
N PRO A 64 3.87 -9.72 -6.27
CA PRO A 64 5.12 -9.14 -5.82
C PRO A 64 5.15 -7.63 -6.10
N TYR A 65 6.00 -6.88 -5.40
CA TYR A 65 6.23 -5.48 -5.75
C TYR A 65 6.99 -5.37 -7.07
N LEU A 66 6.60 -4.40 -7.89
CA LEU A 66 7.35 -4.00 -9.05
C LEU A 66 8.34 -2.90 -8.65
N LEU A 67 9.62 -3.18 -8.77
CA LEU A 67 10.69 -2.22 -8.55
C LEU A 67 11.06 -1.58 -9.88
N LEU A 68 10.99 -0.26 -9.93
CA LEU A 68 11.36 0.51 -11.11
C LEU A 68 12.72 1.17 -10.85
N GLY A 69 13.73 0.73 -11.56
CA GLY A 69 15.05 1.33 -11.56
C GLY A 69 15.35 2.09 -12.86
N PRO A 70 16.39 2.93 -12.90
CA PRO A 70 16.73 3.72 -14.06
C PRO A 70 17.14 2.88 -15.28
N SER A 71 17.60 1.66 -15.07
CA SER A 71 18.09 0.77 -16.14
C SER A 71 17.32 -0.54 -16.28
N ARG A 72 16.47 -0.89 -15.31
CA ARG A 72 15.71 -2.14 -15.33
C ARG A 72 14.51 -2.10 -14.41
N SER A 73 13.52 -2.94 -14.71
CA SER A 73 12.45 -3.31 -13.80
C SER A 73 12.73 -4.69 -13.21
N ALA A 74 12.39 -4.89 -11.95
CA ALA A 74 12.53 -6.16 -11.24
C ALA A 74 11.29 -6.41 -10.36
N LEU A 75 11.10 -7.65 -9.92
CA LEU A 75 10.09 -8.02 -8.94
C LEU A 75 10.77 -8.19 -7.56
N LEU A 76 10.09 -7.77 -6.49
CA LEU A 76 10.48 -8.11 -5.12
C LEU A 76 9.64 -9.29 -4.66
N ILE A 77 10.24 -10.47 -4.56
CA ILE A 77 9.60 -11.72 -4.14
C ILE A 77 10.26 -12.18 -2.85
N SER A 78 9.50 -12.24 -1.76
CA SER A 78 10.01 -12.65 -0.44
C SER A 78 11.28 -11.89 -0.02
N GLY A 79 11.30 -10.57 -0.22
CA GLY A 79 12.41 -9.70 0.14
C GLY A 79 13.63 -9.77 -0.79
N ARG A 80 13.54 -10.47 -1.94
CA ARG A 80 14.64 -10.61 -2.90
C ARG A 80 14.25 -10.11 -4.29
N GLU A 81 15.19 -9.47 -4.98
CA GLU A 81 14.98 -9.10 -6.37
C GLU A 81 14.98 -10.32 -7.28
N ALA A 82 14.01 -10.36 -8.19
CA ALA A 82 13.90 -11.34 -9.26
C ALA A 82 13.67 -10.63 -10.61
N PRO A 83 14.02 -11.25 -11.74
CA PRO A 83 13.74 -10.72 -13.05
C PRO A 83 12.24 -10.45 -13.25
N MET A 84 11.92 -9.40 -14.01
CA MET A 84 10.53 -9.10 -14.37
C MET A 84 9.93 -10.23 -15.20
N ASP A 85 8.80 -10.78 -14.73
CA ASP A 85 8.01 -11.79 -15.44
C ASP A 85 6.55 -11.34 -15.52
N PRO A 86 6.07 -10.95 -16.72
CA PRO A 86 4.68 -10.54 -16.94
C PRO A 86 3.65 -11.62 -16.57
N ASN A 87 3.98 -12.91 -16.70
CA ASN A 87 3.06 -14.00 -16.37
C ASN A 87 2.82 -14.08 -14.85
N VAL A 88 3.86 -13.81 -14.06
CA VAL A 88 3.74 -13.72 -12.59
C VAL A 88 2.75 -12.60 -12.23
N MET A 89 2.85 -11.44 -12.89
CA MET A 89 1.94 -10.32 -12.64
C MET A 89 0.50 -10.64 -13.05
N GLN A 90 0.28 -11.26 -14.20
CA GLN A 90 -1.06 -11.65 -14.64
C GLN A 90 -1.71 -12.69 -13.70
N SER A 91 -0.97 -13.71 -13.30
CA SER A 91 -1.46 -14.74 -12.39
C SER A 91 -1.87 -14.13 -11.05
N CYS A 92 -1.01 -13.31 -10.46
CA CYS A 92 -1.26 -12.74 -9.14
C CYS A 92 -2.46 -11.78 -9.11
N LEU A 93 -2.70 -11.02 -10.18
CA LEU A 93 -3.88 -10.15 -10.30
C LEU A 93 -5.17 -10.97 -10.33
N LYS A 94 -5.18 -12.10 -11.05
CA LYS A 94 -6.29 -13.04 -11.10
C LYS A 94 -6.55 -13.67 -9.72
N ASP A 95 -5.50 -14.13 -9.06
CA ASP A 95 -5.58 -14.80 -7.75
C ASP A 95 -5.91 -13.84 -6.61
N GLY A 96 -5.67 -12.55 -6.79
CA GLY A 96 -5.92 -11.50 -5.81
C GLY A 96 -7.27 -10.81 -5.93
N GLN A 97 -8.12 -11.16 -6.89
CA GLN A 97 -9.35 -10.44 -7.20
C GLN A 97 -10.28 -10.26 -5.99
N GLY A 98 -10.82 -9.06 -5.86
CA GLY A 98 -11.75 -8.65 -4.81
C GLY A 98 -11.07 -8.27 -3.49
N TYR A 99 -11.59 -7.23 -2.84
CA TYR A 99 -11.18 -6.78 -1.50
C TYR A 99 -12.28 -5.96 -0.84
N ALA A 100 -12.15 -5.78 0.49
CA ALA A 100 -13.10 -4.99 1.26
C ALA A 100 -12.73 -3.51 1.24
N MET A 101 -13.74 -2.65 1.08
CA MET A 101 -13.63 -1.20 1.22
C MET A 101 -14.64 -0.68 2.23
N ALA A 102 -14.28 0.40 2.92
CA ALA A 102 -15.18 1.10 3.85
C ALA A 102 -14.77 2.55 4.02
N TYR A 103 -15.73 3.39 4.35
CA TYR A 103 -15.46 4.71 4.91
C TYR A 103 -15.18 4.60 6.40
N ASP A 104 -14.19 5.37 6.87
CA ASP A 104 -13.86 5.49 8.29
C ASP A 104 -13.53 6.97 8.61
N GLU A 105 -14.48 7.68 9.23
CA GLU A 105 -14.33 9.11 9.51
C GLU A 105 -13.18 9.40 10.47
N PRO A 106 -12.99 8.71 11.60
CA PRO A 106 -11.84 8.88 12.46
C PRO A 106 -10.50 8.71 11.76
N ALA A 107 -10.35 7.65 10.98
CA ALA A 107 -9.15 7.40 10.20
C ALA A 107 -8.92 8.48 9.14
N ARG A 108 -9.98 8.89 8.42
CA ARG A 108 -9.91 10.00 7.46
C ARG A 108 -9.46 11.29 8.11
N ALA A 109 -10.10 11.71 9.20
CA ALA A 109 -9.79 12.96 9.88
C ALA A 109 -8.34 12.97 10.40
N LYS A 110 -7.88 11.85 10.96
CA LYS A 110 -6.51 11.69 11.46
C LYS A 110 -5.50 11.70 10.30
N SER A 111 -5.73 10.89 9.26
CA SER A 111 -4.83 10.81 8.10
C SER A 111 -4.70 12.13 7.34
N THR A 112 -5.78 12.90 7.24
CA THR A 112 -5.76 14.23 6.63
C THR A 112 -4.86 15.17 7.43
N ARG A 113 -5.00 15.23 8.76
CA ARG A 113 -4.15 16.08 9.62
C ARG A 113 -2.67 15.67 9.49
N GLU A 114 -2.37 14.39 9.63
CA GLU A 114 -0.98 13.88 9.53
C GLU A 114 -0.36 14.20 8.16
N THR A 115 -1.15 14.10 7.08
CA THR A 115 -0.68 14.48 5.73
C THR A 115 -0.37 15.96 5.64
N VAL A 116 -1.25 16.83 6.15
CA VAL A 116 -1.04 18.29 6.15
C VAL A 116 0.19 18.63 6.98
N ASP A 117 0.32 18.08 8.18
CA ASP A 117 1.46 18.33 9.07
C ASP A 117 2.79 17.89 8.42
N PHE A 118 2.80 16.72 7.77
CA PHE A 118 3.95 16.23 7.02
C PHE A 118 4.33 17.19 5.88
N LEU A 119 3.35 17.63 5.08
CA LEU A 119 3.59 18.56 3.98
C LEU A 119 4.11 19.91 4.47
N VAL A 120 3.48 20.47 5.50
CA VAL A 120 3.92 21.73 6.12
C VAL A 120 5.35 21.64 6.62
N LYS A 121 5.71 20.52 7.28
CA LYS A 121 7.07 20.28 7.77
C LYS A 121 8.09 20.12 6.65
N SER A 122 7.72 19.38 5.59
CA SER A 122 8.63 19.01 4.51
C SER A 122 8.84 20.11 3.47
N LEU A 123 7.86 21.03 3.33
CA LEU A 123 7.88 22.09 2.33
C LEU A 123 8.27 23.47 2.91
N ARG A 124 8.60 23.53 4.20
CA ARG A 124 9.15 24.78 4.77
C ARG A 124 10.56 24.98 4.19
N PRO A 125 10.83 26.20 3.64
CA PRO A 125 12.15 26.56 3.14
C PRO A 125 13.19 26.60 4.24
#